data_6b6054caa33440375252ea2a99d41fde
#
_entry.id   6b6054caa33440375252ea2a99d41fde
#
_cell.length_a   1.000
_cell.length_b   1.000
_cell.length_c   1.000
_cell.angle_alpha   90.00
_cell.angle_beta   90.00
_cell.angle_gamma   90.00
#
_symmetry.space_group_name_H-M   'P 1'
#
loop_
_entity.id
_entity.type
_entity.pdbx_description
1 polymer ?
#
loop_
_entity_poly.entity_id
_entity_poly.type
_entity_poly.pdbx_seq_one_letter_code
_entity_poly.pdbx_strand_id
1 'polypeptide(L)'
;MSLLITLLTFSFTIGLLSIIYKKTFFLSILLGLEIVLLNLITFNFLISISLGQPSFLALSLFLIALAAIEASLGISIITLISRNFSESSLNNINLLKN
;
A
#
# COMPACT_ATOMS: atom_id res chain seq x y z
N MET A 1 -3.71 24.20 -1.37
CA MET A 1 -2.82 23.33 -0.59
C MET A 1 -3.53 22.67 0.59
N SER A 2 -4.23 23.42 1.40
CA SER A 2 -4.95 22.84 2.54
C SER A 2 -6.01 21.83 2.13
N LEU A 3 -6.70 22.07 1.01
CA LEU A 3 -7.70 21.14 0.50
C LEU A 3 -7.05 19.82 0.08
N LEU A 4 -5.91 19.89 -0.58
CA LEU A 4 -5.18 18.69 -0.99
C LEU A 4 -4.70 17.89 0.21
N ILE A 5 -4.21 18.57 1.24
CA ILE A 5 -3.75 17.90 2.45
C ILE A 5 -4.89 17.19 3.16
N THR A 6 -6.05 17.82 3.25
CA THR A 6 -7.22 17.18 3.86
C THR A 6 -7.69 15.98 3.08
N LEU A 7 -7.68 16.07 1.74
CA LEU A 7 -8.05 14.95 0.90
C LEU A 7 -7.08 13.78 1.07
N LEU A 8 -5.78 14.07 1.15
CA LEU A 8 -4.76 13.04 1.32
C LEU A 8 -4.88 12.35 2.68
N THR A 9 -5.10 13.10 3.74
CA THR A 9 -5.28 12.51 5.06
C THR A 9 -6.53 11.65 5.12
N PHE A 10 -7.59 12.10 4.47
CA PHE A 10 -8.83 11.33 4.40
C PHE A 10 -8.62 10.02 3.65
N SER A 11 -7.94 10.07 2.51
CA SER A 11 -7.59 8.88 1.74
C SER A 11 -6.73 7.91 2.54
N PHE A 12 -5.77 8.45 3.28
CA PHE A 12 -4.89 7.64 4.11
C PHE A 12 -5.67 6.89 5.18
N THR A 13 -6.59 7.58 5.86
CA THR A 13 -7.41 6.94 6.88
C THR A 13 -8.31 5.87 6.29
N ILE A 14 -8.88 6.13 5.11
CA ILE A 14 -9.70 5.13 4.43
C ILE A 14 -8.87 3.89 4.08
N GLY A 15 -7.65 4.09 3.60
CA GLY A 15 -6.74 3.00 3.29
C GLY A 15 -6.43 2.13 4.51
N LEU A 16 -6.14 2.77 5.64
CA LEU A 16 -5.88 2.06 6.89
C LEU A 16 -7.10 1.28 7.38
N LEU A 17 -8.26 1.91 7.31
CA LEU A 17 -9.51 1.24 7.71
C LEU A 17 -9.81 0.05 6.81
N SER A 18 -9.53 0.18 5.52
CA SER A 18 -9.70 -0.90 4.56
C SER A 18 -8.86 -2.12 4.95
N ILE A 19 -7.62 -1.90 5.36
CA ILE A 19 -6.74 -2.98 5.82
C ILE A 19 -7.31 -3.66 7.06
N ILE A 20 -7.79 -2.88 8.00
CA ILE A 20 -8.30 -3.40 9.27
C ILE A 20 -9.58 -4.20 9.07
N TYR A 21 -10.51 -3.68 8.28
CA TYR A 21 -11.82 -4.29 8.15
C TYR A 21 -11.88 -5.46 7.18
N LYS A 22 -11.01 -5.47 6.17
CA LYS A 22 -11.05 -6.51 5.14
C LYS A 22 -9.77 -7.32 5.12
N LYS A 23 -9.32 -7.75 6.27
CA LYS A 23 -8.07 -8.50 6.38
C LYS A 23 -8.21 -10.00 6.12
N THR A 24 -9.40 -10.46 5.72
CA THR A 24 -9.62 -11.87 5.42
C THR A 24 -9.05 -12.28 4.07
N PHE A 25 -8.94 -11.34 3.13
CA PHE A 25 -8.40 -11.61 1.82
C PHE A 25 -7.05 -10.93 1.67
N PHE A 26 -6.06 -11.69 1.22
CA PHE A 26 -4.72 -11.17 1.02
C PHE A 26 -4.70 -10.06 -0.01
N LEU A 27 -5.48 -10.21 -1.07
CA LEU A 27 -5.56 -9.19 -2.12
C LEU A 27 -6.07 -7.86 -1.58
N SER A 28 -7.06 -7.90 -0.71
CA SER A 28 -7.59 -6.69 -0.06
C SER A 28 -6.53 -5.97 0.75
N ILE A 29 -5.74 -6.73 1.50
CA ILE A 29 -4.66 -6.17 2.30
C ILE A 29 -3.60 -5.54 1.39
N LEU A 30 -3.27 -6.21 0.32
CA LEU A 30 -2.28 -5.72 -0.64
C LEU A 30 -2.74 -4.41 -1.26
N LEU A 31 -4.01 -4.33 -1.67
CA LEU A 31 -4.57 -3.10 -2.25
C LEU A 31 -4.58 -1.97 -1.23
N GLY A 32 -4.93 -2.27 0.02
CA GLY A 32 -4.91 -1.28 1.09
C GLY A 32 -3.52 -0.72 1.33
N LEU A 33 -2.52 -1.58 1.35
CA LEU A 33 -1.12 -1.15 1.50
C LEU A 33 -0.68 -0.27 0.33
N GLU A 34 -1.11 -0.61 -0.88
CA GLU A 34 -0.79 0.20 -2.05
C GLU A 34 -1.39 1.60 -1.94
N ILE A 35 -2.63 1.69 -1.49
CA ILE A 35 -3.30 2.98 -1.30
C ILE A 35 -2.53 3.82 -0.28
N VAL A 36 -2.14 3.21 0.85
CA VAL A 36 -1.39 3.91 1.89
C VAL A 36 -0.05 4.41 1.35
N LEU A 37 0.68 3.58 0.62
CA LEU A 37 1.96 3.97 0.05
C LEU A 37 1.83 5.09 -0.97
N LEU A 38 0.83 5.01 -1.84
CA LEU A 38 0.59 6.07 -2.82
C LEU A 38 0.29 7.40 -2.14
N ASN A 39 -0.49 7.38 -1.08
CA ASN A 39 -0.80 8.58 -0.32
C ASN A 39 0.46 9.17 0.33
N LEU A 40 1.32 8.33 0.88
CA LEU A 40 2.56 8.77 1.47
C LEU A 40 3.50 9.40 0.44
N ILE A 41 3.60 8.78 -0.73
CA ILE A 41 4.42 9.29 -1.83
C ILE A 41 3.90 10.66 -2.30
N THR A 42 2.60 10.77 -2.48
CA THR A 42 1.96 12.02 -2.90
C THR A 42 2.18 13.13 -1.87
N PHE A 43 2.04 12.79 -0.61
CA PHE A 43 2.24 13.75 0.47
C PHE A 43 3.68 14.25 0.50
N ASN A 44 4.64 13.34 0.36
CA ASN A 44 6.05 13.68 0.31
C ASN A 44 6.37 14.57 -0.89
N PHE A 45 5.76 14.28 -2.03
CA PHE A 45 5.92 15.08 -3.25
C PHE A 45 5.40 16.50 -3.05
N LEU A 46 4.24 16.63 -2.42
CA LEU A 46 3.67 17.94 -2.12
C LEU A 46 4.54 18.74 -1.16
N ILE A 47 5.09 18.08 -0.15
CA ILE A 47 6.00 18.75 0.79
C ILE A 47 7.23 19.24 0.05
N SER A 48 7.78 18.43 -0.84
CA SER A 48 8.98 18.79 -1.58
C SER A 48 8.74 20.01 -2.47
N ILE A 49 7.61 20.09 -3.13
CA ILE A 49 7.25 21.25 -3.95
C ILE A 49 7.09 22.50 -3.08
N SER A 50 6.39 22.34 -1.95
CA SER A 50 6.09 23.43 -1.03
C SER A 50 7.33 24.06 -0.44
N LEU A 51 8.28 23.22 -0.04
CA LEU A 51 9.52 23.68 0.60
C LEU A 51 10.64 23.98 -0.40
N GLY A 52 10.48 23.54 -1.64
CA GLY A 52 11.49 23.72 -2.67
C GLY A 52 12.77 22.96 -2.40
N GLN A 53 12.67 21.82 -1.73
CA GLN A 53 13.85 21.01 -1.37
C GLN A 53 13.98 19.80 -2.29
N PRO A 54 15.04 19.75 -3.11
CA PRO A 54 15.19 18.61 -4.02
C PRO A 54 15.48 17.29 -3.35
N SER A 55 15.96 17.30 -2.10
CA SER A 55 16.21 16.06 -1.36
C SER A 55 14.92 15.26 -1.13
N PHE A 56 13.79 15.93 -0.96
CA PHE A 56 12.52 15.24 -0.80
C PHE A 56 12.04 14.60 -2.09
N LEU A 57 12.42 15.16 -3.23
CA LEU A 57 12.11 14.52 -4.52
C LEU A 57 12.87 13.22 -4.69
N ALA A 58 14.14 13.20 -4.28
CA ALA A 58 14.93 11.98 -4.30
C ALA A 58 14.31 10.91 -3.40
N LEU A 59 13.82 11.33 -2.25
CA LEU A 59 13.12 10.42 -1.34
C LEU A 59 11.84 9.87 -1.95
N SER A 60 11.11 10.70 -2.70
CA SER A 60 9.91 10.24 -3.41
C SER A 60 10.23 9.15 -4.42
N LEU A 61 11.32 9.31 -5.16
CA LEU A 61 11.75 8.29 -6.12
C LEU A 61 12.10 6.99 -5.42
N PHE A 62 12.78 7.09 -4.29
CA PHE A 62 13.12 5.92 -3.48
C PHE A 62 11.87 5.19 -3.00
N LEU A 63 10.87 5.95 -2.53
CA LEU A 63 9.61 5.38 -2.07
C LEU A 63 8.84 4.70 -3.20
N ILE A 64 8.89 5.28 -4.40
CA ILE A 64 8.26 4.65 -5.58
C ILE A 64 8.91 3.30 -5.87
N ALA A 65 10.24 3.23 -5.79
CA ALA A 65 10.96 1.98 -6.00
C ALA A 65 10.58 0.93 -4.95
N LEU A 66 10.49 1.33 -3.69
CA LEU A 66 10.06 0.43 -2.61
C LEU A 66 8.63 -0.07 -2.83
N ALA A 67 7.74 0.82 -3.27
CA ALA A 67 6.36 0.45 -3.55
C ALA A 67 6.29 -0.57 -4.67
N ALA A 68 7.10 -0.39 -5.70
CA ALA A 68 7.15 -1.34 -6.83
C ALA A 68 7.63 -2.72 -6.38
N ILE A 69 8.65 -2.75 -5.53
CA ILE A 69 9.17 -4.01 -4.99
C ILE A 69 8.10 -4.71 -4.14
N GLU A 70 7.44 -3.96 -3.29
CA GLU A 70 6.37 -4.49 -2.44
C GLU A 70 5.24 -5.07 -3.27
N ALA A 71 4.79 -4.35 -4.29
CA ALA A 71 3.72 -4.83 -5.17
C ALA A 71 4.13 -6.11 -5.89
N SER A 72 5.35 -6.16 -6.37
CA SER A 72 5.90 -7.31 -7.07
C SER A 72 5.93 -8.55 -6.16
N LEU A 73 6.41 -8.39 -4.93
CA LEU A 73 6.44 -9.46 -3.96
C LEU A 73 5.03 -9.92 -3.59
N GLY A 74 4.12 -8.98 -3.40
CA GLY A 74 2.73 -9.29 -3.07
C GLY A 74 2.04 -10.09 -4.15
N ILE A 75 2.24 -9.71 -5.41
CA ILE A 75 1.67 -10.43 -6.54
C ILE A 75 2.25 -11.84 -6.62
N SER A 76 3.55 -11.98 -6.38
CA SER A 76 4.20 -13.28 -6.37
C SER A 76 3.60 -14.19 -5.30
N ILE A 77 3.40 -13.67 -4.11
CA ILE A 77 2.80 -14.42 -3.01
C ILE A 77 1.37 -14.85 -3.36
N ILE A 78 0.59 -13.94 -3.91
CA ILE A 78 -0.79 -14.25 -4.31
C ILE A 78 -0.80 -15.34 -5.36
N THR A 79 0.10 -15.27 -6.33
CA THR A 79 0.21 -16.27 -7.39
C THR A 79 0.53 -17.65 -6.81
N LEU A 80 1.46 -17.70 -5.87
CA LEU A 80 1.81 -18.96 -5.21
C LEU A 80 0.64 -19.55 -4.43
N ILE A 81 -0.06 -18.70 -3.70
CA ILE A 81 -1.23 -19.12 -2.92
C ILE A 81 -2.33 -19.64 -3.85
N SER A 82 -2.60 -18.93 -4.94
CA SER A 82 -3.64 -19.37 -5.88
C SER A 82 -3.29 -20.66 -6.60
N ARG A 83 -2.02 -20.92 -6.83
CA ARG A 83 -1.60 -22.19 -7.47
C ARG A 83 -1.77 -23.37 -6.53
N ASN A 84 -1.52 -23.15 -5.25
CA ASN A 84 -1.60 -24.21 -4.25
C ASN A 84 -3.00 -24.38 -3.66
N PHE A 85 -3.80 -23.30 -3.69
CA PHE A 85 -5.12 -23.28 -3.07
C PHE A 85 -6.10 -22.59 -4.00
N SER A 86 -7.36 -22.95 -3.88
CA SER A 86 -8.41 -22.36 -4.73
C SER A 86 -8.75 -20.94 -4.35
N GLU A 87 -8.36 -20.49 -3.16
CA GLU A 87 -8.70 -19.15 -2.67
C GLU A 87 -7.49 -18.45 -2.11
N SER A 88 -7.46 -17.12 -2.23
CA SER A 88 -6.42 -16.28 -1.67
C SER A 88 -6.79 -15.78 -0.28
N SER A 89 -7.56 -16.52 0.45
CA SER A 89 -8.02 -16.17 1.78
C SER A 89 -6.95 -16.44 2.83
N LEU A 90 -6.84 -15.56 3.82
CA LEU A 90 -5.96 -15.76 4.95
C LEU A 90 -6.37 -16.98 5.77
N ASN A 91 -7.63 -17.35 5.72
CA ASN A 91 -8.12 -18.54 6.41
C ASN A 91 -7.46 -19.81 5.88
N ASN A 92 -7.23 -19.88 4.58
CA ASN A 92 -6.53 -21.02 3.98
C ASN A 92 -5.08 -21.09 4.44
N ILE A 93 -4.44 -19.95 4.59
CA ILE A 93 -3.09 -19.88 5.10
C ILE A 93 -3.05 -20.34 6.57
N ASN A 94 -4.01 -19.92 7.35
CA ASN A 94 -4.11 -20.29 8.75
C ASN A 94 -4.35 -21.80 8.92
N LEU A 95 -5.10 -22.40 8.05
CA LEU A 95 -5.33 -23.86 8.08
C LEU A 95 -4.04 -24.63 7.86
N LEU A 96 -3.16 -24.13 7.05
CA LEU A 96 -1.86 -24.76 6.82
C LEU A 96 -0.96 -24.74 8.05
N LYS A 97 -1.08 -23.73 8.87
CA LYS A 97 -0.29 -23.62 10.08
C LYS A 97 -0.67 -24.65 11.14
N ASN A 98 -1.88 -25.10 11.06
CA ASN A 98 -2.40 -26.11 11.99
C ASN A 98 -2.17 -27.53 11.48
#